data_a484c909aa07ba8f378b4d8f64bdfa7a
#
_entry.id   a484c909aa07ba8f378b4d8f64bdfa7a
#
_cell.length_a   1.000
_cell.length_b   1.000
_cell.length_c   1.000
_cell.angle_alpha   90.00
_cell.angle_beta   90.00
_cell.angle_gamma   90.00
#
_symmetry.space_group_name_H-M   'P 1'
#
loop_
_entity.id
_entity.type
_entity.pdbx_description
1 polymer ?
#
loop_
_entity_poly.entity_id
_entity_poly.type
_entity_poly.pdbx_seq_one_letter_code
_entity_poly.pdbx_strand_id
1 'polypeptide(L)'
;MNWKDTYTRIFLKQSGIAVTEATMKEYMPMWWQNTRAKDEGGLRLTEEGFRYITEEIQLATYDVPYPKDFELTTQTIIFLDKFINCPYYMGRRSITVTDEKKAMELHLFSGDIRKYGLTKALKRQQKD
;
A
#
# COMPACT_ATOMS: atom_id res chain seq x y z
N MET A 1 5.98 12.14 -3.38
CA MET A 1 6.83 11.67 -2.28
C MET A 1 7.44 10.32 -2.65
N ASN A 2 8.72 10.14 -2.44
CA ASN A 2 9.36 8.84 -2.70
C ASN A 2 9.34 8.00 -1.41
N TRP A 3 8.40 7.10 -1.33
CA TRP A 3 8.20 6.26 -0.15
C TRP A 3 9.40 5.37 0.14
N LYS A 4 10.06 4.85 -0.91
CA LYS A 4 11.24 4.00 -0.74
C LYS A 4 12.36 4.74 -0.03
N ASP A 5 12.66 5.96 -0.48
CA ASP A 5 13.70 6.78 0.14
C ASP A 5 13.38 7.10 1.59
N THR A 6 12.13 7.51 1.84
CA THR A 6 11.70 7.88 3.19
C THR A 6 11.85 6.72 4.16
N TYR A 7 11.33 5.55 3.80
CA TYR A 7 11.40 4.39 4.69
C TYR A 7 12.80 3.80 4.78
N THR A 8 13.61 3.90 3.73
CA THR A 8 15.00 3.48 3.79
C THR A 8 15.78 4.32 4.81
N ARG A 9 15.57 5.61 4.81
CA ARG A 9 16.21 6.50 5.79
C ARG A 9 15.81 6.14 7.22
N ILE A 10 14.52 5.87 7.43
CA ILE A 10 14.02 5.47 8.75
C ILE A 10 14.62 4.12 9.15
N PHE A 11 14.64 3.16 8.22
CA PHE A 11 15.24 1.85 8.46
C PHE A 11 16.70 1.97 8.88
N LEU A 12 17.49 2.78 8.16
CA LEU A 12 18.91 2.97 8.47
C LEU A 12 19.11 3.60 9.85
N LYS A 13 18.31 4.62 10.18
CA LYS A 13 18.39 5.29 11.47
C LYS A 13 18.09 4.32 12.61
N GLN A 14 17.04 3.53 12.47
CA GLN A 14 16.66 2.55 13.50
C GLN A 14 17.68 1.43 13.63
N SER A 15 18.37 1.09 12.55
CA SER A 15 19.41 0.06 12.56
C SER A 15 20.76 0.59 13.03
N GLY A 16 20.87 1.88 13.37
CA GLY A 16 22.11 2.48 13.80
C GLY A 16 23.13 2.66 12.69
N ILE A 17 22.69 2.67 11.44
CA ILE A 17 23.56 2.84 10.27
C ILE A 17 23.49 4.29 9.81
N ALA A 18 24.65 4.88 9.50
CA ALA A 18 24.71 6.26 9.03
C ALA A 18 23.94 6.41 7.71
N VAL A 19 23.12 7.46 7.60
CA VAL A 19 22.34 7.73 6.39
C VAL A 19 23.21 8.51 5.41
N THR A 20 23.75 7.81 4.42
CA THR A 20 24.57 8.39 3.35
C THR A 20 24.04 7.91 2.01
N GLU A 21 24.49 8.55 0.93
CA GLU A 21 24.12 8.11 -0.41
C GLU A 21 24.53 6.65 -0.65
N ALA A 22 25.72 6.27 -0.16
CA ALA A 22 26.22 4.91 -0.30
C ALA A 22 25.36 3.90 0.44
N THR A 23 25.01 4.18 1.71
CA THR A 23 24.18 3.28 2.50
C THR A 23 22.75 3.20 1.96
N MET A 24 22.20 4.30 1.45
CA MET A 24 20.90 4.29 0.81
C MET A 24 20.89 3.36 -0.40
N LYS A 25 21.90 3.42 -1.25
CA LYS A 25 22.01 2.55 -2.42
C LYS A 25 22.19 1.08 -2.04
N GLU A 26 22.95 0.83 -0.98
CA GLU A 26 23.25 -0.53 -0.54
C GLU A 26 22.03 -1.21 0.10
N TYR A 27 21.36 -0.51 1.01
CA TYR A 27 20.34 -1.13 1.86
C TYR A 27 18.93 -1.02 1.32
N MET A 28 18.62 0.00 0.51
CA MET A 28 17.25 0.14 -0.03
C MET A 28 16.79 -1.09 -0.80
N PRO A 29 17.56 -1.66 -1.75
CA PRO A 29 17.12 -2.87 -2.44
C PRO A 29 16.92 -4.05 -1.51
N MET A 30 17.80 -4.20 -0.52
CA MET A 30 17.76 -5.33 0.42
C MET A 30 16.48 -5.34 1.25
N TRP A 31 16.24 -4.27 2.00
CA TRP A 31 15.09 -4.26 2.89
C TRP A 31 13.78 -4.18 2.12
N TRP A 32 13.75 -3.42 1.02
CA TRP A 32 12.54 -3.27 0.22
C TRP A 32 12.12 -4.59 -0.43
N GLN A 33 13.08 -5.34 -0.97
CA GLN A 33 12.79 -6.66 -1.54
C GLN A 33 12.26 -7.64 -0.50
N ASN A 34 12.74 -7.55 0.73
CA ASN A 34 12.30 -8.41 1.81
C ASN A 34 10.91 -8.03 2.34
N THR A 35 10.46 -6.81 2.10
CA THR A 35 9.20 -6.30 2.65
C THR A 35 8.09 -6.17 1.61
N ARG A 36 8.38 -6.30 0.32
CA ARG A 36 7.38 -6.22 -0.74
C ARG A 36 6.96 -7.60 -1.21
N ALA A 37 5.69 -7.70 -1.64
CA ALA A 37 5.22 -8.90 -2.31
C ALA A 37 5.92 -9.07 -3.65
N LYS A 38 6.23 -10.32 -4.00
CA LYS A 38 6.88 -10.63 -5.27
C LYS A 38 5.99 -10.20 -6.43
N ASP A 39 6.62 -9.68 -7.46
CA ASP A 39 5.96 -9.32 -8.73
C ASP A 39 4.89 -8.26 -8.61
N GLU A 40 4.90 -7.51 -7.49
CA GLU A 40 3.94 -6.44 -7.28
C GLU A 40 4.53 -5.10 -7.70
N GLY A 41 3.72 -4.30 -8.38
CA GLY A 41 4.04 -2.90 -8.62
C GLY A 41 3.63 -2.04 -7.43
N GLY A 42 3.84 -0.74 -7.55
CA GLY A 42 3.36 0.21 -6.58
C GLY A 42 3.92 0.04 -5.18
N LEU A 43 3.06 0.24 -4.18
CA LEU A 43 3.44 0.29 -2.77
C LEU A 43 2.79 -0.81 -1.93
N ARG A 44 2.34 -1.88 -2.58
CA ARG A 44 1.80 -3.04 -1.88
C ARG A 44 2.92 -3.77 -1.15
N LEU A 45 2.71 -4.04 0.13
CA LEU A 45 3.69 -4.69 0.97
C LEU A 45 3.25 -6.09 1.36
N THR A 46 4.22 -6.93 1.72
CA THR A 46 3.94 -8.20 2.38
C THR A 46 3.43 -7.95 3.79
N GLU A 47 2.84 -8.97 4.42
CA GLU A 47 2.42 -8.88 5.81
C GLU A 47 3.59 -8.47 6.71
N GLU A 48 4.75 -9.07 6.48
CA GLU A 48 5.96 -8.77 7.26
C GLU A 48 6.40 -7.32 7.08
N GLY A 49 6.44 -6.83 5.83
CA GLY A 49 6.80 -5.45 5.55
C GLY A 49 5.81 -4.46 6.14
N PHE A 50 4.52 -4.77 6.07
CA PHE A 50 3.50 -3.91 6.64
C PHE A 50 3.57 -3.88 8.16
N ARG A 51 3.87 -5.02 8.79
CA ARG A 51 4.09 -5.09 10.22
C ARG A 51 5.28 -4.24 10.64
N TYR A 52 6.36 -4.28 9.86
CA TYR A 52 7.53 -3.44 10.12
C TYR A 52 7.15 -1.95 10.12
N ILE A 53 6.38 -1.51 9.14
CA ILE A 53 5.94 -0.12 9.05
C ILE A 53 5.06 0.27 10.24
N THR A 54 4.16 -0.61 10.66
CA THR A 54 3.22 -0.28 11.74
C THR A 54 3.83 -0.39 13.13
N GLU A 55 4.68 -1.37 13.36
CA GLU A 55 5.25 -1.63 14.68
C GLU A 55 6.58 -0.91 14.90
N GLU A 56 7.50 -0.99 13.93
CA GLU A 56 8.85 -0.46 14.10
C GLU A 56 8.93 1.03 13.75
N ILE A 57 8.26 1.44 12.68
CA ILE A 57 8.26 2.84 12.26
C ILE A 57 7.11 3.62 12.89
N GLN A 58 6.11 2.91 13.43
CA GLN A 58 4.96 3.50 14.11
C GLN A 58 4.14 4.39 13.19
N LEU A 59 3.92 3.94 11.96
CA LEU A 59 3.09 4.64 11.01
C LEU A 59 1.62 4.31 11.26
N ALA A 60 0.76 5.32 11.27
CA ALA A 60 -0.69 5.12 11.45
C ALA A 60 -1.27 4.30 10.29
N THR A 61 -2.27 3.49 10.59
CA THR A 61 -2.95 2.65 9.61
C THR A 61 -4.45 2.84 9.67
N TYR A 62 -5.11 2.59 8.55
CA TYR A 62 -6.56 2.74 8.39
C TYR A 62 -7.09 1.56 7.61
N ASP A 63 -8.04 0.82 8.20
CA ASP A 63 -8.63 -0.37 7.59
C ASP A 63 -9.85 0.01 6.76
N VAL A 64 -9.92 -0.50 5.52
CA VAL A 64 -11.06 -0.32 4.64
C VAL A 64 -11.62 -1.71 4.30
N PRO A 65 -12.75 -2.13 4.89
CA PRO A 65 -13.32 -3.43 4.60
C PRO A 65 -13.72 -3.58 3.15
N TYR A 66 -13.52 -4.76 2.59
CA TYR A 66 -14.01 -5.06 1.25
C TYR A 66 -15.54 -5.05 1.23
N PRO A 67 -16.15 -4.58 0.13
CA PRO A 67 -17.59 -4.74 -0.05
C PRO A 67 -17.96 -6.23 -0.08
N LYS A 68 -19.19 -6.53 0.30
CA LYS A 68 -19.72 -7.87 0.16
C LYS A 68 -19.64 -8.31 -1.32
N ASP A 69 -19.25 -9.55 -1.54
CA ASP A 69 -19.10 -10.12 -2.89
C ASP A 69 -17.99 -9.48 -3.74
N PHE A 70 -17.06 -8.78 -3.09
CA PHE A 70 -15.92 -8.19 -3.78
C PHE A 70 -14.90 -9.29 -4.13
N GLU A 71 -14.49 -9.34 -5.39
CA GLU A 71 -13.49 -10.29 -5.86
C GLU A 71 -12.18 -9.60 -6.20
N LEU A 72 -11.08 -10.16 -5.71
CA LEU A 72 -9.74 -9.67 -6.03
C LEU A 72 -9.26 -10.29 -7.34
N THR A 73 -9.78 -9.79 -8.45
CA THR A 73 -9.31 -10.19 -9.78
C THR A 73 -7.99 -9.49 -10.10
N THR A 74 -7.25 -10.02 -11.08
CA THR A 74 -6.02 -9.39 -11.54
C THR A 74 -6.26 -7.93 -11.94
N GLN A 75 -7.36 -7.66 -12.64
CA GLN A 75 -7.72 -6.30 -13.06
C GLN A 75 -7.93 -5.38 -11.85
N THR A 76 -8.60 -5.87 -10.83
CA THR A 76 -8.86 -5.10 -9.61
C THR A 76 -7.55 -4.80 -8.88
N ILE A 77 -6.66 -5.78 -8.79
CA ILE A 77 -5.36 -5.60 -8.13
C ILE A 77 -4.54 -4.55 -8.87
N ILE A 78 -4.50 -4.61 -10.20
CA ILE A 78 -3.77 -3.62 -11.01
C ILE A 78 -4.35 -2.22 -10.77
N PHE A 79 -5.66 -2.11 -10.75
CA PHE A 79 -6.31 -0.82 -10.48
C PHE A 79 -5.95 -0.28 -9.10
N LEU A 80 -6.06 -1.12 -8.07
CA LEU A 80 -5.76 -0.70 -6.70
C LEU A 80 -4.29 -0.30 -6.53
N ASP A 81 -3.38 -1.02 -7.19
CA ASP A 81 -1.95 -0.72 -7.12
C ASP A 81 -1.63 0.66 -7.70
N LYS A 82 -2.37 1.10 -8.71
CA LYS A 82 -2.24 2.44 -9.28
C LYS A 82 -3.00 3.48 -8.46
N PHE A 83 -4.16 3.11 -7.93
CA PHE A 83 -5.02 4.02 -7.18
C PHE A 83 -4.42 4.35 -5.81
N ILE A 84 -3.88 3.35 -5.12
CA ILE A 84 -3.31 3.53 -3.78
C ILE A 84 -1.86 3.96 -3.91
N ASN A 85 -1.59 5.24 -3.63
CA ASN A 85 -0.26 5.83 -3.78
C ASN A 85 0.49 5.98 -2.45
N CYS A 86 0.17 5.14 -1.49
CA CYS A 86 0.84 5.05 -0.20
C CYS A 86 1.08 3.58 0.12
N PRO A 87 1.99 3.25 1.07
CA PRO A 87 2.17 1.86 1.46
C PRO A 87 0.87 1.24 1.95
N TYR A 88 0.57 0.03 1.49
CA TYR A 88 -0.67 -0.64 1.84
C TYR A 88 -0.50 -2.15 1.86
N TYR A 89 -1.46 -2.82 2.52
CA TYR A 89 -1.49 -4.26 2.65
C TYR A 89 -2.88 -4.77 2.29
N MET A 90 -2.95 -5.79 1.45
CA MET A 90 -4.22 -6.42 1.06
C MET A 90 -4.46 -7.63 1.96
N GLY A 91 -5.30 -7.45 2.97
CA GLY A 91 -5.72 -8.53 3.85
C GLY A 91 -6.87 -9.34 3.27
N ARG A 92 -7.34 -10.31 4.05
CA ARG A 92 -8.45 -11.16 3.63
C ARG A 92 -9.80 -10.44 3.62
N ARG A 93 -10.02 -9.56 4.60
CA ARG A 93 -11.30 -8.89 4.80
C ARG A 93 -11.26 -7.40 4.54
N SER A 94 -10.06 -6.84 4.48
CA SER A 94 -9.90 -5.41 4.32
C SER A 94 -8.57 -5.07 3.67
N ILE A 95 -8.51 -3.86 3.10
CA ILE A 95 -7.27 -3.24 2.67
C ILE A 95 -6.86 -2.30 3.79
N THR A 96 -5.62 -2.38 4.24
CA THR A 96 -5.09 -1.47 5.26
C THR A 96 -4.11 -0.51 4.58
N VAL A 97 -4.37 0.78 4.72
CA VAL A 97 -3.56 1.83 4.10
C VAL A 97 -2.94 2.71 5.16
N THR A 98 -1.96 3.52 4.75
CA THR A 98 -1.19 4.37 5.67
C THR A 98 -1.50 5.85 5.49
N ASP A 99 -2.52 6.19 4.71
CA ASP A 99 -2.94 7.57 4.47
C ASP A 99 -4.45 7.67 4.70
N GLU A 100 -4.87 8.54 5.61
CA GLU A 100 -6.27 8.73 5.96
C GLU A 100 -7.11 9.17 4.77
N LYS A 101 -6.60 10.10 3.97
CA LYS A 101 -7.33 10.59 2.78
C LYS A 101 -7.58 9.46 1.80
N LYS A 102 -6.58 8.61 1.58
CA LYS A 102 -6.72 7.47 0.68
C LYS A 102 -7.72 6.45 1.24
N ALA A 103 -7.76 6.27 2.56
CA ALA A 103 -8.76 5.41 3.18
C ALA A 103 -10.17 5.92 2.91
N MET A 104 -10.38 7.23 3.01
CA MET A 104 -11.69 7.84 2.71
C MET A 104 -12.06 7.62 1.24
N GLU A 105 -11.12 7.81 0.31
CA GLU A 105 -11.36 7.58 -1.11
C GLU A 105 -11.72 6.12 -1.39
N LEU A 106 -11.08 5.18 -0.70
CA LEU A 106 -11.39 3.76 -0.83
C LEU A 106 -12.77 3.43 -0.27
N HIS A 107 -13.19 4.06 0.82
CA HIS A 107 -14.55 3.90 1.35
C HIS A 107 -15.60 4.35 0.34
N LEU A 108 -15.34 5.47 -0.34
CA LEU A 108 -16.25 5.96 -1.39
C LEU A 108 -16.30 5.01 -2.58
N PHE A 109 -15.15 4.50 -3.00
CA PHE A 109 -15.08 3.50 -4.06
C PHE A 109 -15.83 2.22 -3.68
N SER A 110 -15.68 1.79 -2.43
CA SER A 110 -16.41 0.63 -1.90
C SER A 110 -17.92 0.85 -1.95
N GLY A 111 -18.38 2.06 -1.64
CA GLY A 111 -19.78 2.44 -1.76
C GLY A 111 -20.27 2.39 -3.20
N ASP A 112 -19.45 2.82 -4.16
CA ASP A 112 -19.78 2.74 -5.58
C ASP A 112 -19.93 1.29 -6.03
N ILE A 113 -19.07 0.39 -5.56
CA ILE A 113 -19.16 -1.03 -5.88
C ILE A 113 -20.48 -1.61 -5.39
N ARG A 114 -20.88 -1.27 -4.16
CA ARG A 114 -22.17 -1.73 -3.60
C ARG A 114 -23.37 -1.22 -4.39
N LYS A 115 -23.28 0.02 -4.88
CA LYS A 115 -24.40 0.66 -5.58
C LYS A 115 -24.48 0.28 -7.05
N TYR A 116 -23.34 0.20 -7.73
CA TYR A 116 -23.29 0.04 -9.19
C TYR A 116 -22.65 -1.27 -9.66
N GLY A 117 -21.97 -2.00 -8.79
CA GLY A 117 -21.18 -3.16 -9.15
C GLY A 117 -19.75 -2.79 -9.49
N LEU A 118 -18.86 -3.78 -9.45
CA LEU A 118 -17.41 -3.57 -9.60
C LEU A 118 -17.05 -2.98 -10.96
N THR A 119 -17.57 -3.53 -12.05
CA THR A 119 -17.24 -3.09 -13.40
C THR A 119 -17.57 -1.62 -13.60
N LYS A 120 -18.77 -1.21 -13.18
CA LYS A 120 -19.21 0.18 -13.30
C LYS A 120 -18.41 1.11 -12.39
N ALA A 121 -18.11 0.66 -11.17
CA ALA A 121 -17.31 1.44 -10.24
C ALA A 121 -15.91 1.69 -10.80
N LEU A 122 -15.27 0.69 -11.39
CA LEU A 122 -13.96 0.84 -12.03
C LEU A 122 -14.01 1.85 -13.18
N LYS A 123 -15.05 1.78 -14.01
CA LYS A 123 -15.23 2.72 -15.12
C LYS A 123 -15.39 4.15 -14.63
N ARG A 124 -16.11 4.36 -13.54
CA ARG A 124 -16.32 5.69 -12.97
C ARG A 124 -15.00 6.29 -12.48
N GLN A 125 -14.11 5.47 -11.91
CA GLN A 125 -12.81 5.95 -11.46
C GLN A 125 -11.86 6.29 -12.61
N GLN A 126 -12.05 5.70 -13.78
CA GLN A 126 -11.20 5.92 -14.95
C GLN A 126 -11.64 7.12 -15.79
N LYS A 127 -12.78 7.73 -15.45
CA LYS A 127 -13.31 8.88 -16.17
C LYS A 127 -12.81 10.19 -15.59
N ASP A 128 -11.60 10.58 -15.92
CA ASP A 128 -11.13 11.93 -15.58
C ASP A 128 -10.35 12.53 -16.69
#